data_a0da395b54fcc7a338db5667ca8a5685
#
_entry.id   a0da395b54fcc7a338db5667ca8a5685
#
_cell.length_a   1.000
_cell.length_b   1.000
_cell.length_c   1.000
_cell.angle_alpha   90.00
_cell.angle_beta   90.00
_cell.angle_gamma   90.00
#
_symmetry.space_group_name_H-M   'P 1'
#
loop_
_entity.id
_entity.type
_entity.pdbx_description
1 polymer ?
#
loop_
_entity_poly.entity_id
_entity_poly.type
_entity_poly.pdbx_seq_one_letter_code
_entity_poly.pdbx_strand_id
1 'polypeptide(L)'
;MITIKQLRWANAFSYGKDNKIDFVAAPLTQLVGKNGHGKSSIALILEEVLFNKNSKGIKKADILNRHIKDKSYSIELDFNRDDVDYTIKSSRGTAQIVKLFKEGVDISAHTATATYKMIEDILGFDHKSFAQIVYQSNASSLEFLTAPDTARKKFLIEILNLGKYTRAAEVFKEVSTQLTKDIAGVQSQVNTVASWLNKYEKTDLTLKEVIASPELDTNLITEAAALDSSINSIESTNKKISQNNTYKQLQSKIKLLPIPQKPEEGIEGYQAEVAKLSKTVSDAQAFVIKMKALHGTCPTCLSDIDEEKVAELIEEKTSEAEIAAVETMSYTQKIVEIKQQRTAWQEAQKAQEDWEKYHALISTELPEALLDKQTLQQQFTELQNSIAATKRKIVEAEQYNKEVTAHNTKVDLVSKQLVEMNQELEVYSGKLHELSERMSILNVLTKTFSTTGLVAYKIESLVKDLEDITNRYLVDLSDGRFQIGFKISASDKLNVVITDNGRDIEILALSGGEKARVNVATLLAIRKLMQTLSSSRINLLILDETVETLDTDGKEKLVEVLLHEEHLNTFLVSHGFSHPLLEKINVIKRNNISQIEV
;
A
#
# COMPACT_ATOMS: atom_id res chain seq x y z
N MET A 1 -10.84 10.48 -18.24
CA MET A 1 -9.81 10.86 -19.24
C MET A 1 -9.30 12.25 -18.93
N ILE A 2 -7.99 12.52 -19.14
CA ILE A 2 -7.42 13.85 -18.96
C ILE A 2 -7.15 14.41 -20.36
N THR A 3 -7.75 15.53 -20.65
CA THR A 3 -7.56 16.25 -21.92
C THR A 3 -6.84 17.55 -21.65
N ILE A 4 -5.56 17.61 -21.96
CA ILE A 4 -4.80 18.86 -21.96
C ILE A 4 -5.30 19.69 -23.12
N LYS A 5 -5.85 20.89 -22.83
CA LYS A 5 -6.49 21.74 -23.83
C LYS A 5 -5.55 22.82 -24.32
N GLN A 6 -5.23 23.75 -23.46
CA GLN A 6 -4.53 24.95 -23.88
C GLN A 6 -3.48 25.38 -22.85
N LEU A 7 -2.30 25.73 -23.32
CA LEU A 7 -1.20 26.28 -22.52
C LEU A 7 -0.94 27.72 -22.96
N ARG A 8 -0.92 28.62 -22.01
CA ARG A 8 -0.54 30.03 -22.18
C ARG A 8 0.62 30.35 -21.25
N TRP A 9 1.59 31.10 -21.74
CA TRP A 9 2.73 31.47 -20.89
C TRP A 9 3.39 32.77 -21.31
N ALA A 10 4.03 33.39 -20.37
CA ALA A 10 4.83 34.59 -20.56
C ALA A 10 6.17 34.47 -19.82
N ASN A 11 7.23 34.91 -20.45
CA ASN A 11 8.56 35.10 -19.88
C ASN A 11 9.23 33.83 -19.37
N ALA A 12 8.79 32.64 -19.77
CA ALA A 12 9.35 31.35 -19.36
C ALA A 12 10.38 30.85 -20.39
N PHE A 13 11.54 30.39 -19.92
CA PHE A 13 12.69 29.94 -20.71
C PHE A 13 13.17 31.00 -21.72
N SER A 14 13.10 30.71 -23.02
CA SER A 14 13.47 31.68 -24.06
C SER A 14 12.27 32.52 -24.55
N TYR A 15 11.07 32.24 -24.07
CA TYR A 15 9.87 32.90 -24.56
C TYR A 15 9.62 34.27 -23.95
N GLY A 16 9.03 35.16 -24.73
CA GLY A 16 8.55 36.48 -24.30
C GLY A 16 7.09 36.42 -23.78
N LYS A 17 6.35 37.50 -24.00
CA LYS A 17 4.93 37.62 -23.62
C LYS A 17 4.04 36.94 -24.66
N ASP A 18 2.79 36.65 -24.26
CA ASP A 18 1.67 36.27 -25.14
C ASP A 18 1.91 35.00 -25.99
N ASN A 19 2.46 33.95 -25.38
CA ASN A 19 2.57 32.66 -26.05
C ASN A 19 1.40 31.77 -25.68
N LYS A 20 0.89 31.04 -26.68
CA LYS A 20 -0.25 30.16 -26.56
C LYS A 20 -0.08 28.94 -27.45
N ILE A 21 -0.47 27.79 -26.94
CA ILE A 21 -0.59 26.55 -27.72
C ILE A 21 -1.90 25.86 -27.39
N ASP A 22 -2.57 25.40 -28.42
CA ASP A 22 -3.76 24.56 -28.31
C ASP A 22 -3.36 23.12 -28.62
N PHE A 23 -3.49 22.24 -27.62
CA PHE A 23 -3.09 20.84 -27.74
C PHE A 23 -4.14 19.95 -28.40
N VAL A 24 -5.35 20.45 -28.60
CA VAL A 24 -6.46 19.70 -29.19
C VAL A 24 -6.86 20.20 -30.57
N ALA A 25 -6.18 21.20 -31.10
CA ALA A 25 -6.47 21.78 -32.40
C ALA A 25 -6.33 20.77 -33.57
N ALA A 26 -5.34 19.90 -33.47
CA ALA A 26 -5.11 18.82 -34.44
C ALA A 26 -4.58 17.55 -33.75
N PRO A 27 -4.85 16.36 -34.29
CA PRO A 27 -4.37 15.11 -33.73
C PRO A 27 -2.83 14.99 -33.81
N LEU A 28 -2.24 15.61 -34.81
CA LEU A 28 -0.80 15.55 -35.05
C LEU A 28 -0.26 16.91 -35.49
N THR A 29 0.55 17.51 -34.64
CA THR A 29 1.11 18.86 -34.81
C THR A 29 2.63 18.82 -34.83
N GLN A 30 3.23 19.53 -35.73
CA GLN A 30 4.67 19.71 -35.81
C GLN A 30 5.12 21.07 -35.28
N LEU A 31 6.04 21.06 -34.31
CA LEU A 31 6.71 22.27 -33.84
C LEU A 31 7.97 22.52 -34.70
N VAL A 32 7.89 23.52 -35.56
CA VAL A 32 8.94 23.88 -36.52
C VAL A 32 9.75 25.08 -36.00
N GLY A 33 11.04 25.07 -36.21
CA GLY A 33 11.92 26.21 -35.83
C GLY A 33 13.39 25.77 -35.76
N LYS A 34 14.32 26.73 -35.84
CA LYS A 34 15.76 26.44 -35.73
C LYS A 34 16.14 25.94 -34.35
N ASN A 35 17.30 25.29 -34.22
CA ASN A 35 17.87 24.88 -32.94
C ASN A 35 18.01 26.09 -32.00
N GLY A 36 17.67 25.89 -30.72
CA GLY A 36 17.70 26.96 -29.72
C GLY A 36 16.53 27.95 -29.80
N HIS A 37 15.50 27.73 -30.64
CA HIS A 37 14.31 28.57 -30.69
C HIS A 37 13.31 28.28 -29.54
N GLY A 38 13.51 27.23 -28.75
CA GLY A 38 12.68 26.96 -27.58
C GLY A 38 11.61 25.91 -27.76
N LYS A 39 11.59 25.14 -28.86
CA LYS A 39 10.60 24.08 -29.13
C LYS A 39 10.47 23.11 -27.97
N SER A 40 11.57 22.51 -27.50
CA SER A 40 11.61 21.56 -26.38
C SER A 40 11.23 22.20 -25.04
N SER A 41 11.31 23.54 -24.92
CA SER A 41 10.93 24.22 -23.69
C SER A 41 9.42 24.19 -23.45
N ILE A 42 8.61 23.97 -24.47
CA ILE A 42 7.14 23.90 -24.34
C ILE A 42 6.75 22.73 -23.41
N ALA A 43 7.38 21.56 -23.58
CA ALA A 43 7.16 20.41 -22.69
C ALA A 43 7.59 20.74 -21.24
N LEU A 44 8.73 21.41 -21.07
CA LEU A 44 9.21 21.80 -19.74
C LEU A 44 8.31 22.86 -19.07
N ILE A 45 7.69 23.76 -19.86
CA ILE A 45 6.70 24.71 -19.36
C ILE A 45 5.44 23.99 -18.87
N LEU A 46 5.00 22.97 -19.60
CA LEU A 46 3.90 22.11 -19.20
C LEU A 46 4.20 21.34 -17.91
N GLU A 47 5.37 20.76 -17.80
CA GLU A 47 5.82 20.12 -16.55
C GLU A 47 5.86 21.11 -15.37
N GLU A 48 6.35 22.32 -15.62
CA GLU A 48 6.48 23.35 -14.59
C GLU A 48 5.12 23.77 -14.03
N VAL A 49 4.11 23.96 -14.89
CA VAL A 49 2.78 24.37 -14.43
C VAL A 49 2.05 23.24 -13.71
N LEU A 50 2.26 21.99 -14.12
CA LEU A 50 1.61 20.82 -13.52
C LEU A 50 2.25 20.41 -12.20
N PHE A 51 3.59 20.42 -12.11
CA PHE A 51 4.33 19.76 -11.02
C PHE A 51 5.33 20.68 -10.31
N ASN A 52 5.50 21.91 -10.77
CA ASN A 52 6.58 22.77 -10.30
C ASN A 52 7.96 22.07 -10.40
N LYS A 53 8.17 21.27 -11.43
CA LYS A 53 9.38 20.48 -11.72
C LYS A 53 9.60 20.46 -13.22
N ASN A 54 10.79 20.08 -13.66
CA ASN A 54 11.08 19.81 -15.06
C ASN A 54 12.07 18.64 -15.19
N SER A 55 11.91 17.85 -16.26
CA SER A 55 12.70 16.64 -16.53
C SER A 55 14.19 16.92 -16.81
N LYS A 56 14.56 18.14 -17.20
CA LYS A 56 15.96 18.55 -17.42
C LYS A 56 16.67 19.04 -16.15
N GLY A 57 15.99 19.09 -15.00
CA GLY A 57 16.59 19.56 -13.74
C GLY A 57 17.00 21.04 -13.75
N ILE A 58 16.40 21.85 -14.62
CA ILE A 58 16.72 23.30 -14.75
C ILE A 58 16.27 24.00 -13.46
N LYS A 59 17.20 24.78 -12.90
CA LYS A 59 16.95 25.54 -11.67
C LYS A 59 15.86 26.59 -11.89
N LYS A 60 15.06 26.85 -10.88
CA LYS A 60 13.94 27.79 -10.94
C LYS A 60 14.33 29.21 -11.37
N ALA A 61 15.52 29.65 -10.99
CA ALA A 61 16.06 30.95 -11.41
C ALA A 61 16.35 31.02 -12.92
N ASP A 62 16.59 29.86 -13.55
CA ASP A 62 16.94 29.76 -14.97
C ASP A 62 15.70 29.53 -15.88
N ILE A 63 14.53 29.39 -15.30
CA ILE A 63 13.27 29.33 -16.05
C ILE A 63 12.85 30.71 -16.56
N LEU A 64 13.10 31.75 -15.79
CA LEU A 64 12.85 33.11 -16.23
C LEU A 64 13.73 33.46 -17.43
N ASN A 65 13.10 34.05 -18.45
CA ASN A 65 13.84 34.49 -19.63
C ASN A 65 14.91 35.55 -19.26
N ARG A 66 16.16 35.26 -19.58
CA ARG A 66 17.33 36.10 -19.25
C ARG A 66 17.43 37.39 -20.07
N HIS A 67 16.67 37.47 -21.16
CA HIS A 67 16.74 38.58 -22.13
C HIS A 67 15.60 39.58 -21.96
N ILE A 68 14.79 39.44 -20.91
CA ILE A 68 13.68 40.35 -20.60
C ILE A 68 13.96 41.14 -19.31
N LYS A 69 13.30 42.29 -19.20
CA LYS A 69 13.39 43.14 -17.99
C LYS A 69 12.48 42.69 -16.85
N ASP A 70 11.42 41.92 -17.18
CA ASP A 70 10.47 41.42 -16.21
C ASP A 70 11.18 40.41 -15.27
N LYS A 71 10.82 40.47 -13.98
CA LYS A 71 11.40 39.60 -12.94
C LYS A 71 10.47 38.42 -12.58
N SER A 72 9.49 38.14 -13.41
CA SER A 72 8.52 37.08 -13.20
C SER A 72 8.11 36.42 -14.50
N TYR A 73 7.78 35.13 -14.40
CA TYR A 73 7.10 34.41 -15.47
C TYR A 73 5.72 33.96 -15.00
N SER A 74 4.82 33.72 -15.93
CA SER A 74 3.50 33.16 -15.68
C SER A 74 3.20 32.05 -16.67
N ILE A 75 2.45 31.04 -16.19
CA ILE A 75 2.00 29.91 -16.99
C ILE A 75 0.56 29.63 -16.59
N GLU A 76 -0.31 29.46 -17.59
CA GLU A 76 -1.70 29.08 -17.40
C GLU A 76 -1.99 27.87 -18.26
N LEU A 77 -2.66 26.87 -17.68
CA LEU A 77 -3.01 25.61 -18.33
C LEU A 77 -4.49 25.31 -18.12
N ASP A 78 -5.19 25.10 -19.22
CA ASP A 78 -6.55 24.58 -19.22
C ASP A 78 -6.53 23.09 -19.56
N PHE A 79 -7.19 22.30 -18.75
CA PHE A 79 -7.37 20.87 -18.99
C PHE A 79 -8.75 20.40 -18.51
N ASN A 80 -9.20 19.30 -19.05
CA ASN A 80 -10.41 18.62 -18.63
C ASN A 80 -10.07 17.26 -18.01
N ARG A 81 -10.78 16.88 -16.99
CA ARG A 81 -10.74 15.53 -16.44
C ARG A 81 -12.16 15.01 -16.23
N ASP A 82 -12.50 13.97 -16.98
CA ASP A 82 -13.80 13.30 -16.87
C ASP A 82 -14.97 14.31 -16.96
N ASP A 83 -14.96 15.13 -18.01
CA ASP A 83 -15.92 16.22 -18.34
C ASP A 83 -15.94 17.40 -17.36
N VAL A 84 -15.00 17.49 -16.44
CA VAL A 84 -14.82 18.63 -15.54
C VAL A 84 -13.65 19.48 -16.00
N ASP A 85 -13.88 20.77 -16.16
CA ASP A 85 -12.85 21.71 -16.59
C ASP A 85 -12.05 22.27 -15.42
N TYR A 86 -10.74 22.28 -15.61
CA TYR A 86 -9.77 22.80 -14.66
C TYR A 86 -8.86 23.82 -15.34
N THR A 87 -8.51 24.87 -14.58
CA THR A 87 -7.48 25.83 -14.98
C THR A 87 -6.43 25.96 -13.88
N ILE A 88 -5.16 25.80 -14.24
CA ILE A 88 -4.03 26.07 -13.36
C ILE A 88 -3.41 27.39 -13.78
N LYS A 89 -3.24 28.32 -12.83
CA LYS A 89 -2.49 29.57 -13.04
C LYS A 89 -1.30 29.57 -12.10
N SER A 90 -0.11 29.52 -12.68
CA SER A 90 1.15 29.54 -11.94
C SER A 90 1.95 30.77 -12.32
N SER A 91 2.50 31.45 -11.35
CA SER A 91 3.42 32.56 -11.57
C SER A 91 4.56 32.52 -10.55
N ARG A 92 5.73 32.92 -10.99
CA ARG A 92 6.90 33.02 -10.12
C ARG A 92 7.62 34.34 -10.37
N GLY A 93 7.77 35.09 -9.30
CA GLY A 93 8.64 36.26 -9.19
C GLY A 93 9.54 36.08 -7.98
N THR A 94 9.36 36.91 -6.96
CA THR A 94 9.99 36.73 -5.64
C THR A 94 9.45 35.52 -4.89
N ALA A 95 8.18 35.19 -5.10
CA ALA A 95 7.50 34.00 -4.54
C ALA A 95 6.81 33.20 -5.64
N GLN A 96 6.54 31.92 -5.34
CA GLN A 96 5.72 31.06 -6.18
C GLN A 96 4.26 31.23 -5.78
N ILE A 97 3.42 31.54 -6.76
CA ILE A 97 1.96 31.58 -6.61
C ILE A 97 1.38 30.55 -7.58
N VAL A 98 0.55 29.67 -7.09
CA VAL A 98 -0.21 28.72 -7.90
C VAL A 98 -1.66 28.74 -7.48
N LYS A 99 -2.55 28.79 -8.46
CA LYS A 99 -3.99 28.71 -8.26
C LYS A 99 -4.56 27.62 -9.14
N LEU A 100 -5.50 26.90 -8.58
CA LEU A 100 -6.23 25.82 -9.23
C LEU A 100 -7.71 26.15 -9.22
N PHE A 101 -8.32 26.18 -10.39
CA PHE A 101 -9.74 26.41 -10.57
C PHE A 101 -10.41 25.14 -11.09
N LYS A 102 -11.60 24.88 -10.58
CA LYS A 102 -12.51 23.84 -11.05
C LYS A 102 -13.81 24.51 -11.49
N GLU A 103 -14.20 24.34 -12.74
CA GLU A 103 -15.39 25.00 -13.31
C GLU A 103 -15.40 26.53 -13.01
N GLY A 104 -14.23 27.16 -13.07
CA GLY A 104 -14.06 28.58 -12.76
C GLY A 104 -14.00 28.95 -11.27
N VAL A 105 -14.23 28.00 -10.35
CA VAL A 105 -14.16 28.22 -8.90
C VAL A 105 -12.76 27.96 -8.39
N ASP A 106 -12.17 28.87 -7.62
CA ASP A 106 -10.85 28.72 -6.99
C ASP A 106 -10.91 27.65 -5.88
N ILE A 107 -10.23 26.53 -6.09
CA ILE A 107 -10.11 25.43 -5.14
C ILE A 107 -8.68 25.26 -4.59
N SER A 108 -7.85 26.29 -4.74
CA SER A 108 -6.45 26.25 -4.32
C SER A 108 -6.31 25.96 -2.82
N ALA A 109 -5.30 25.20 -2.45
CA ALA A 109 -4.92 25.03 -1.04
C ALA A 109 -4.18 26.28 -0.51
N HIS A 110 -4.01 26.35 0.81
CA HIS A 110 -3.36 27.48 1.49
C HIS A 110 -1.89 27.68 1.10
N THR A 111 -1.22 26.64 0.59
CA THR A 111 0.19 26.70 0.17
C THR A 111 0.35 26.20 -1.26
N ALA A 112 1.36 26.71 -1.95
CA ALA A 112 1.71 26.26 -3.30
C ALA A 112 1.99 24.75 -3.34
N THR A 113 2.72 24.23 -2.35
CA THR A 113 3.03 22.79 -2.25
C THR A 113 1.77 21.94 -2.11
N ALA A 114 0.81 22.35 -1.28
CA ALA A 114 -0.44 21.64 -1.12
C ALA A 114 -1.31 21.72 -2.37
N THR A 115 -1.32 22.86 -3.08
CA THR A 115 -2.03 23.02 -4.36
C THR A 115 -1.43 22.10 -5.43
N TYR A 116 -0.10 22.00 -5.56
CA TYR A 116 0.53 21.08 -6.50
C TYR A 116 0.22 19.61 -6.16
N LYS A 117 0.14 19.26 -4.87
CA LYS A 117 -0.29 17.93 -4.47
C LYS A 117 -1.75 17.64 -4.88
N MET A 118 -2.64 18.62 -4.73
CA MET A 118 -4.02 18.49 -5.23
C MET A 118 -4.05 18.31 -6.76
N ILE A 119 -3.18 19.02 -7.50
CA ILE A 119 -3.07 18.85 -8.96
C ILE A 119 -2.60 17.43 -9.29
N GLU A 120 -1.58 16.91 -8.60
CA GLU A 120 -1.12 15.52 -8.77
C GLU A 120 -2.25 14.51 -8.47
N ASP A 121 -3.01 14.73 -7.39
CA ASP A 121 -4.16 13.88 -7.02
C ASP A 121 -5.28 13.95 -8.08
N ILE A 122 -5.54 15.14 -8.64
CA ILE A 122 -6.50 15.33 -9.75
C ILE A 122 -5.98 14.66 -11.02
N LEU A 123 -4.71 14.75 -11.33
CA LEU A 123 -4.12 14.09 -12.52
C LEU A 123 -4.06 12.56 -12.33
N GLY A 124 -3.85 12.08 -11.11
CA GLY A 124 -3.70 10.66 -10.80
C GLY A 124 -2.33 10.08 -11.16
N PHE A 125 -1.33 10.93 -11.39
CA PHE A 125 0.07 10.57 -11.63
C PHE A 125 1.01 11.69 -11.19
N ASP A 126 2.25 11.35 -10.84
CA ASP A 126 3.28 12.31 -10.45
C ASP A 126 4.09 12.81 -11.65
N HIS A 127 5.00 13.76 -11.41
CA HIS A 127 5.89 14.33 -12.43
C HIS A 127 6.69 13.28 -13.19
N LYS A 128 7.21 12.26 -12.50
CA LYS A 128 8.08 11.25 -13.12
C LYS A 128 7.32 10.41 -14.14
N SER A 129 6.09 10.02 -13.78
CA SER A 129 5.19 9.32 -14.69
C SER A 129 4.74 10.18 -15.85
N PHE A 130 4.37 11.43 -15.59
CA PHE A 130 4.00 12.37 -16.65
C PHE A 130 5.14 12.54 -17.66
N ALA A 131 6.35 12.80 -17.18
CA ALA A 131 7.52 12.96 -18.05
C ALA A 131 7.77 11.73 -18.93
N GLN A 132 7.45 10.54 -18.44
CA GLN A 132 7.63 9.31 -19.19
C GLN A 132 6.47 8.98 -20.14
N ILE A 133 5.25 9.49 -19.88
CA ILE A 133 4.07 9.23 -20.73
C ILE A 133 3.92 10.30 -21.81
N VAL A 134 4.21 11.55 -21.45
CA VAL A 134 3.83 12.70 -22.25
C VAL A 134 5.01 13.32 -22.99
N TYR A 135 6.19 13.40 -22.36
CA TYR A 135 7.34 14.05 -22.95
C TYR A 135 8.49 13.09 -23.19
N GLN A 136 8.82 12.92 -24.45
CA GLN A 136 9.87 12.03 -24.91
C GLN A 136 10.96 12.80 -25.65
N SER A 137 12.17 12.80 -25.09
CA SER A 137 13.34 13.37 -25.74
C SER A 137 14.32 12.28 -26.14
N ASN A 138 15.15 12.58 -27.12
CA ASN A 138 16.19 11.69 -27.62
C ASN A 138 17.15 11.19 -26.54
N ALA A 139 17.31 11.95 -25.46
CA ALA A 139 18.18 11.62 -24.32
C ALA A 139 17.56 10.65 -23.31
N SER A 140 16.23 10.64 -23.18
CA SER A 140 15.50 9.86 -22.17
C SER A 140 14.99 8.51 -22.67
N SER A 141 15.01 8.28 -23.96
CA SER A 141 14.33 7.17 -24.65
C SER A 141 14.98 5.81 -24.49
N LEU A 142 16.27 5.74 -24.23
CA LEU A 142 17.05 4.49 -24.20
C LEU A 142 17.12 3.83 -22.81
N GLU A 143 16.75 4.53 -21.74
CA GLU A 143 17.06 4.05 -20.37
C GLU A 143 16.40 2.72 -20.03
N PHE A 144 15.17 2.45 -20.49
CA PHE A 144 14.52 1.21 -20.15
C PHE A 144 15.09 0.00 -20.90
N LEU A 145 15.27 0.10 -22.22
CA LEU A 145 15.77 -1.02 -23.02
C LEU A 145 17.24 -1.34 -22.70
N THR A 146 18.02 -0.33 -22.32
CA THR A 146 19.44 -0.47 -21.98
C THR A 146 19.71 -0.56 -20.49
N ALA A 147 18.70 -0.34 -19.62
CA ALA A 147 18.83 -0.41 -18.17
C ALA A 147 19.32 -1.81 -17.73
N PRO A 148 20.02 -1.91 -16.60
CA PRO A 148 20.27 -3.20 -15.93
C PRO A 148 18.96 -3.92 -15.59
N ASP A 149 18.95 -5.25 -15.61
CA ASP A 149 17.77 -6.10 -15.39
C ASP A 149 17.00 -5.75 -14.11
N THR A 150 17.71 -5.40 -13.04
CA THR A 150 17.11 -4.97 -11.77
C THR A 150 16.40 -3.63 -11.88
N ALA A 151 16.96 -2.70 -12.65
CA ALA A 151 16.35 -1.39 -12.91
C ALA A 151 15.11 -1.54 -13.80
N ARG A 152 15.16 -2.43 -14.81
CA ARG A 152 14.01 -2.76 -15.66
C ARG A 152 12.85 -3.34 -14.84
N LYS A 153 13.15 -4.30 -13.95
CA LYS A 153 12.12 -4.89 -13.09
C LYS A 153 11.51 -3.85 -12.16
N LYS A 154 12.35 -3.04 -11.50
CA LYS A 154 11.89 -1.94 -10.65
C LYS A 154 11.00 -0.96 -11.43
N PHE A 155 11.43 -0.60 -12.62
CA PHE A 155 10.67 0.22 -13.55
C PHE A 155 9.31 -0.39 -13.87
N LEU A 156 9.23 -1.70 -14.17
CA LEU A 156 7.97 -2.39 -14.40
C LEU A 156 7.08 -2.39 -13.16
N ILE A 157 7.65 -2.66 -11.99
CA ILE A 157 6.93 -2.62 -10.71
C ILE A 157 6.31 -1.23 -10.48
N GLU A 158 7.05 -0.18 -10.80
CA GLU A 158 6.61 1.21 -10.62
C GLU A 158 5.54 1.60 -11.65
N ILE A 159 5.76 1.36 -12.94
CA ILE A 159 4.82 1.66 -14.04
C ILE A 159 3.51 0.85 -13.94
N LEU A 160 3.59 -0.42 -13.60
CA LEU A 160 2.43 -1.29 -13.51
C LEU A 160 1.73 -1.18 -12.13
N ASN A 161 2.10 -0.19 -11.31
CA ASN A 161 1.59 0.00 -9.97
C ASN A 161 1.59 -1.29 -9.11
N LEU A 162 2.61 -2.13 -9.29
CA LEU A 162 2.79 -3.34 -8.48
C LEU A 162 3.45 -3.05 -7.14
N GLY A 163 4.00 -1.87 -6.95
CA GLY A 163 4.53 -1.39 -5.66
C GLY A 163 3.54 -1.49 -4.51
N LYS A 164 2.22 -1.48 -4.79
CA LYS A 164 1.20 -1.79 -3.78
C LYS A 164 1.31 -3.20 -3.21
N TYR A 165 1.64 -4.18 -4.05
CA TYR A 165 1.81 -5.56 -3.61
C TYR A 165 3.08 -5.70 -2.78
N THR A 166 4.19 -5.11 -3.24
CA THR A 166 5.43 -5.08 -2.45
C THR A 166 5.23 -4.32 -1.14
N ARG A 167 4.48 -3.21 -1.17
CA ARG A 167 4.12 -2.48 0.06
C ARG A 167 3.20 -3.30 0.96
N ALA A 168 2.24 -4.03 0.40
CA ALA A 168 1.42 -4.96 1.19
C ALA A 168 2.29 -6.04 1.85
N ALA A 169 3.27 -6.60 1.10
CA ALA A 169 4.22 -7.56 1.67
C ALA A 169 5.08 -6.96 2.78
N GLU A 170 5.52 -5.71 2.66
CA GLU A 170 6.23 -4.98 3.72
C GLU A 170 5.35 -4.83 4.97
N VAL A 171 4.10 -4.39 4.79
CA VAL A 171 3.14 -4.28 5.91
C VAL A 171 2.88 -5.64 6.55
N PHE A 172 2.67 -6.69 5.77
CA PHE A 172 2.51 -8.04 6.31
C PHE A 172 3.75 -8.51 7.06
N LYS A 173 4.94 -8.18 6.55
CA LYS A 173 6.21 -8.49 7.22
C LYS A 173 6.36 -7.72 8.54
N GLU A 174 5.99 -6.45 8.58
CA GLU A 174 5.97 -5.65 9.81
C GLU A 174 5.00 -6.25 10.85
N VAL A 175 3.77 -6.57 10.40
CA VAL A 175 2.76 -7.23 11.26
C VAL A 175 3.25 -8.60 11.72
N SER A 176 3.90 -9.40 10.84
CA SER A 176 4.48 -10.69 11.20
C SER A 176 5.60 -10.53 12.25
N THR A 177 6.40 -9.47 12.12
CA THR A 177 7.46 -9.18 13.11
C THR A 177 6.87 -8.84 14.48
N GLN A 178 5.79 -8.07 14.52
CA GLN A 178 5.09 -7.78 15.77
C GLN A 178 4.43 -9.03 16.34
N LEU A 179 3.72 -9.78 15.49
CA LEU A 179 3.07 -11.03 15.89
C LEU A 179 4.08 -12.08 16.41
N THR A 180 5.29 -12.12 15.84
CA THR A 180 6.37 -12.98 16.34
C THR A 180 6.74 -12.64 17.79
N LYS A 181 6.77 -11.36 18.14
CA LYS A 181 7.01 -10.91 19.53
C LYS A 181 5.86 -11.30 20.45
N ASP A 182 4.62 -11.14 19.96
CA ASP A 182 3.42 -11.48 20.72
C ASP A 182 3.36 -13.00 20.96
N ILE A 183 3.66 -13.83 19.95
CA ILE A 183 3.79 -15.29 20.07
C ILE A 183 4.86 -15.66 21.08
N ALA A 184 6.04 -15.04 21.00
CA ALA A 184 7.13 -15.30 21.95
C ALA A 184 6.72 -14.93 23.39
N GLY A 185 5.98 -13.82 23.55
CA GLY A 185 5.43 -13.41 24.85
C GLY A 185 4.45 -14.43 25.42
N VAL A 186 3.47 -14.85 24.62
CA VAL A 186 2.46 -15.85 25.03
C VAL A 186 3.12 -17.23 25.25
N GLN A 187 4.07 -17.63 24.40
CA GLN A 187 4.82 -18.87 24.57
C GLN A 187 5.61 -18.87 25.89
N SER A 188 6.18 -17.73 26.27
CA SER A 188 6.84 -17.58 27.56
C SER A 188 5.86 -17.76 28.72
N GLN A 189 4.62 -17.22 28.59
CA GLN A 189 3.56 -17.42 29.59
C GLN A 189 3.17 -18.90 29.69
N VAL A 190 2.91 -19.55 28.56
CA VAL A 190 2.64 -21.01 28.50
C VAL A 190 3.74 -21.80 29.19
N ASN A 191 5.00 -21.52 28.86
CA ASN A 191 6.14 -22.23 29.44
C ASN A 191 6.26 -21.99 30.96
N THR A 192 5.95 -20.77 31.41
CA THR A 192 5.98 -20.39 32.83
C THR A 192 4.91 -21.16 33.60
N VAL A 193 3.67 -21.15 33.11
CA VAL A 193 2.55 -21.88 33.73
C VAL A 193 2.79 -23.38 33.70
N ALA A 194 3.23 -23.93 32.57
CA ALA A 194 3.55 -25.35 32.43
C ALA A 194 4.69 -25.78 33.39
N SER A 195 5.72 -24.96 33.53
CA SER A 195 6.81 -25.20 34.47
C SER A 195 6.32 -25.21 35.92
N TRP A 196 5.37 -24.31 36.25
CA TRP A 196 4.76 -24.28 37.56
C TRP A 196 3.91 -25.52 37.81
N LEU A 197 3.06 -25.90 36.86
CA LEU A 197 2.23 -27.12 36.92
C LEU A 197 3.09 -28.37 37.14
N ASN A 198 4.17 -28.52 36.36
CA ASN A 198 5.10 -29.65 36.51
C ASN A 198 5.76 -29.72 37.88
N LYS A 199 5.98 -28.57 38.54
CA LYS A 199 6.53 -28.53 39.91
C LYS A 199 5.58 -29.13 40.92
N TYR A 200 4.29 -29.01 40.69
CA TYR A 200 3.24 -29.50 41.60
C TYR A 200 2.63 -30.83 41.17
N GLU A 201 2.94 -31.36 39.98
CA GLU A 201 2.42 -32.64 39.46
C GLU A 201 2.65 -33.82 40.39
N LYS A 202 3.77 -33.80 41.12
CA LYS A 202 4.13 -34.85 42.08
C LYS A 202 3.70 -34.55 43.52
N THR A 203 2.92 -33.48 43.73
CA THR A 203 2.45 -33.11 45.06
C THR A 203 1.31 -34.03 45.47
N ASP A 204 1.42 -34.66 46.60
CA ASP A 204 0.32 -35.46 47.18
C ASP A 204 -0.82 -34.53 47.57
N LEU A 205 -1.91 -34.61 46.81
CA LEU A 205 -3.14 -33.83 47.00
C LEU A 205 -4.25 -34.66 47.67
N THR A 206 -3.90 -35.79 48.28
CA THR A 206 -4.83 -36.61 49.02
C THR A 206 -5.29 -35.89 50.27
N LEU A 207 -6.60 -35.70 50.39
CA LEU A 207 -7.17 -35.19 51.64
C LEU A 207 -7.05 -36.25 52.73
N LYS A 208 -6.57 -35.85 53.89
CA LYS A 208 -6.51 -36.71 55.05
C LYS A 208 -7.81 -36.61 55.81
N GLU A 209 -8.30 -37.75 56.30
CA GLU A 209 -9.50 -37.76 57.08
C GLU A 209 -9.24 -37.27 58.51
N VAL A 210 -10.17 -36.45 59.01
CA VAL A 210 -10.18 -36.02 60.41
C VAL A 210 -10.63 -37.18 61.28
N ILE A 211 -10.01 -37.34 62.44
CA ILE A 211 -10.42 -38.38 63.39
C ILE A 211 -11.72 -37.95 64.05
N ALA A 212 -12.72 -38.81 64.06
CA ALA A 212 -14.00 -38.57 64.71
C ALA A 212 -13.82 -38.37 66.22
N SER A 213 -14.40 -37.31 66.73
CA SER A 213 -14.46 -37.08 68.20
C SER A 213 -15.45 -38.01 68.86
N PRO A 214 -15.22 -38.37 70.12
CA PRO A 214 -16.18 -39.17 70.88
C PRO A 214 -17.54 -38.50 71.02
N GLU A 215 -18.58 -39.27 71.25
CA GLU A 215 -19.99 -38.78 71.34
C GLU A 215 -20.19 -37.72 72.42
N LEU A 216 -21.00 -36.77 72.05
CA LEU A 216 -21.33 -35.61 72.83
C LEU A 216 -22.60 -35.79 73.63
N ASP A 217 -22.66 -35.08 74.77
CA ASP A 217 -23.92 -34.79 75.44
C ASP A 217 -24.97 -34.26 74.45
N THR A 218 -26.22 -34.69 74.60
CA THR A 218 -27.32 -34.40 73.67
C THR A 218 -27.57 -32.91 73.44
N ASN A 219 -27.34 -32.03 74.42
CA ASN A 219 -27.45 -30.60 74.27
C ASN A 219 -26.36 -30.03 73.38
N LEU A 220 -25.19 -30.53 73.46
CA LEU A 220 -24.05 -30.10 72.62
C LEU A 220 -24.14 -30.64 71.20
N ILE A 221 -24.81 -31.81 71.00
CA ILE A 221 -25.11 -32.33 69.67
C ILE A 221 -26.12 -31.41 68.96
N THR A 222 -27.12 -30.92 69.69
CA THR A 222 -28.13 -29.99 69.13
C THR A 222 -27.50 -28.64 68.79
N GLU A 223 -26.61 -28.16 69.62
CA GLU A 223 -25.86 -26.93 69.38
C GLU A 223 -24.89 -27.07 68.21
N ALA A 224 -24.23 -28.22 68.14
CA ALA A 224 -23.40 -28.59 67.00
C ALA A 224 -24.16 -28.67 65.70
N ALA A 225 -25.37 -29.23 65.70
CA ALA A 225 -26.25 -29.33 64.53
C ALA A 225 -26.75 -27.91 64.09
N ALA A 226 -27.02 -27.01 65.03
CA ALA A 226 -27.39 -25.63 64.74
C ALA A 226 -26.22 -24.86 64.09
N LEU A 227 -24.99 -25.11 64.56
CA LEU A 227 -23.81 -24.53 63.98
C LEU A 227 -23.52 -25.08 62.57
N ASP A 228 -23.68 -26.36 62.33
CA ASP A 228 -23.56 -26.99 61.03
C ASP A 228 -24.55 -26.40 60.03
N SER A 229 -25.79 -26.19 60.45
CA SER A 229 -26.80 -25.50 59.62
C SER A 229 -26.37 -24.08 59.26
N SER A 230 -25.74 -23.40 60.20
CA SER A 230 -25.19 -22.04 59.97
C SER A 230 -24.03 -22.07 58.99
N ILE A 231 -23.14 -23.06 59.08
CA ILE A 231 -22.02 -23.27 58.14
C ILE A 231 -22.52 -23.52 56.72
N ASN A 232 -23.56 -24.38 56.57
CA ASN A 232 -24.16 -24.67 55.28
C ASN A 232 -24.85 -23.42 54.67
N SER A 233 -25.43 -22.58 55.51
CA SER A 233 -25.99 -21.26 55.12
C SER A 233 -24.86 -20.35 54.60
N ILE A 234 -23.74 -20.32 55.30
CA ILE A 234 -22.57 -19.56 54.91
C ILE A 234 -21.96 -20.11 53.59
N GLU A 235 -21.96 -21.44 53.47
CA GLU A 235 -21.46 -22.10 52.25
C GLU A 235 -22.29 -21.74 51.01
N SER A 236 -23.63 -21.72 51.18
CA SER A 236 -24.55 -21.23 50.15
C SER A 236 -24.26 -19.80 49.74
N THR A 237 -24.00 -18.94 50.77
CA THR A 237 -23.69 -17.54 50.57
C THR A 237 -22.31 -17.37 49.91
N ASN A 238 -21.32 -18.13 50.34
CA ASN A 238 -19.98 -18.12 49.79
C ASN A 238 -19.94 -18.59 48.34
N LYS A 239 -20.77 -19.53 47.95
CA LYS A 239 -20.93 -19.93 46.56
C LYS A 239 -21.38 -18.74 45.68
N LYS A 240 -22.36 -17.95 46.19
CA LYS A 240 -22.79 -16.72 45.54
C LYS A 240 -21.68 -15.65 45.49
N ILE A 241 -20.96 -15.50 46.62
CA ILE A 241 -19.81 -14.57 46.69
C ILE A 241 -18.71 -14.99 45.69
N SER A 242 -18.39 -16.29 45.64
CA SER A 242 -17.39 -16.82 44.71
C SER A 242 -17.78 -16.59 43.24
N GLN A 243 -19.07 -16.81 42.92
CA GLN A 243 -19.58 -16.51 41.58
C GLN A 243 -19.50 -15.01 41.28
N ASN A 244 -19.89 -14.16 42.24
CA ASN A 244 -19.82 -12.72 42.13
C ASN A 244 -18.39 -12.21 41.92
N ASN A 245 -17.46 -12.77 42.70
CA ASN A 245 -16.04 -12.46 42.56
C ASN A 245 -15.46 -12.94 41.22
N THR A 246 -15.94 -14.08 40.71
CA THR A 246 -15.58 -14.55 39.37
C THR A 246 -16.05 -13.55 38.30
N TYR A 247 -17.27 -13.04 38.41
CA TYR A 247 -17.78 -12.00 37.48
C TYR A 247 -16.97 -10.71 37.61
N LYS A 248 -16.64 -10.28 38.84
CA LYS A 248 -15.75 -9.12 39.07
C LYS A 248 -14.36 -9.33 38.43
N GLN A 249 -13.79 -10.53 38.59
CA GLN A 249 -12.51 -10.88 37.96
C GLN A 249 -12.58 -10.94 36.44
N LEU A 250 -13.65 -11.47 35.88
CA LEU A 250 -13.86 -11.48 34.44
C LEU A 250 -14.02 -10.06 33.91
N GLN A 251 -14.80 -9.24 34.61
CA GLN A 251 -14.97 -7.82 34.28
C GLN A 251 -13.63 -7.04 34.36
N SER A 252 -12.85 -7.28 35.43
CA SER A 252 -11.57 -6.57 35.64
C SER A 252 -10.50 -6.94 34.60
N LYS A 253 -10.62 -8.12 33.98
CA LYS A 253 -9.73 -8.55 32.88
C LYS A 253 -10.06 -7.85 31.57
N ILE A 254 -11.25 -7.31 31.45
CA ILE A 254 -11.66 -6.60 30.26
C ILE A 254 -11.09 -5.18 30.34
N LYS A 255 -10.10 -4.91 29.54
CA LYS A 255 -9.58 -3.56 29.37
C LYS A 255 -10.58 -2.75 28.53
N LEU A 256 -11.33 -1.89 29.20
CA LEU A 256 -12.13 -0.89 28.51
C LEU A 256 -11.18 0.09 27.82
N LEU A 257 -11.09 -0.02 26.54
CA LEU A 257 -10.45 0.97 25.72
C LEU A 257 -11.49 2.03 25.34
N PRO A 258 -11.08 3.29 25.23
CA PRO A 258 -11.99 4.29 24.64
C PRO A 258 -12.45 3.78 23.29
N ILE A 259 -13.75 3.70 23.09
CA ILE A 259 -14.29 3.26 21.80
C ILE A 259 -13.88 4.30 20.76
N PRO A 260 -12.99 3.97 19.84
CA PRO A 260 -12.62 4.90 18.79
C PRO A 260 -13.85 5.26 17.96
N GLN A 261 -13.82 6.39 17.29
CA GLN A 261 -14.89 6.71 16.36
C GLN A 261 -14.98 5.62 15.31
N LYS A 262 -16.21 5.17 15.05
CA LYS A 262 -16.45 4.20 13.99
C LYS A 262 -15.99 4.82 12.66
N PRO A 263 -15.11 4.16 11.93
CA PRO A 263 -14.73 4.66 10.62
C PRO A 263 -15.95 4.78 9.73
N GLU A 264 -16.25 5.99 9.29
CA GLU A 264 -17.39 6.25 8.40
C GLU A 264 -17.08 5.85 6.95
N GLU A 265 -15.79 5.84 6.62
CA GLU A 265 -15.35 5.49 5.27
C GLU A 265 -15.42 3.99 5.01
N GLY A 266 -16.06 3.64 3.90
CA GLY A 266 -16.09 2.29 3.38
C GLY A 266 -14.73 1.90 2.78
N ILE A 267 -14.34 0.64 2.96
CA ILE A 267 -13.12 0.09 2.35
C ILE A 267 -13.33 -0.11 0.84
N GLU A 268 -14.58 -0.25 0.42
CA GLU A 268 -14.96 -0.64 -0.94
C GLU A 268 -14.49 0.40 -1.99
N GLY A 269 -14.60 1.68 -1.66
CA GLY A 269 -14.11 2.76 -2.52
C GLY A 269 -12.60 2.68 -2.74
N TYR A 270 -11.86 2.49 -1.66
CA TYR A 270 -10.40 2.36 -1.72
C TYR A 270 -9.96 1.07 -2.40
N GLN A 271 -10.69 -0.04 -2.19
CA GLN A 271 -10.42 -1.31 -2.87
C GLN A 271 -10.67 -1.20 -4.38
N ALA A 272 -11.71 -0.48 -4.80
CA ALA A 272 -11.98 -0.21 -6.21
C ALA A 272 -10.86 0.63 -6.84
N GLU A 273 -10.38 1.67 -6.15
CA GLU A 273 -9.25 2.48 -6.63
C GLU A 273 -7.94 1.67 -6.67
N VAL A 274 -7.68 0.87 -5.65
CA VAL A 274 -6.55 -0.07 -5.62
C VAL A 274 -6.63 -1.06 -6.79
N ALA A 275 -7.80 -1.64 -7.08
CA ALA A 275 -7.98 -2.58 -8.20
C ALA A 275 -7.77 -1.91 -9.56
N LYS A 276 -8.23 -0.67 -9.70
CA LYS A 276 -8.11 0.16 -10.89
C LYS A 276 -6.65 0.56 -11.16
N LEU A 277 -5.98 1.09 -10.15
CA LEU A 277 -4.56 1.45 -10.21
C LEU A 277 -3.67 0.22 -10.46
N SER A 278 -4.04 -0.95 -9.89
CA SER A 278 -3.35 -2.21 -10.12
C SER A 278 -3.37 -2.64 -11.57
N LYS A 279 -4.51 -2.45 -12.20
CA LYS A 279 -4.67 -2.76 -13.61
C LYS A 279 -3.79 -1.85 -14.46
N THR A 280 -3.70 -0.58 -14.11
CA THR A 280 -2.82 0.39 -14.78
C THR A 280 -1.36 -0.02 -14.74
N VAL A 281 -0.89 -0.43 -13.55
CA VAL A 281 0.49 -0.92 -13.36
C VAL A 281 0.76 -2.19 -14.19
N SER A 282 -0.18 -3.13 -14.15
CA SER A 282 -0.12 -4.38 -14.87
C SER A 282 -0.05 -4.18 -16.41
N ASP A 283 -0.87 -3.30 -16.93
CA ASP A 283 -0.95 -3.02 -18.37
C ASP A 283 0.29 -2.23 -18.85
N ALA A 284 0.82 -1.33 -18.03
CA ALA A 284 2.04 -0.59 -18.31
C ALA A 284 3.29 -1.51 -18.31
N GLN A 285 3.38 -2.46 -17.38
CA GLN A 285 4.47 -3.47 -17.37
C GLN A 285 4.42 -4.40 -18.57
N ALA A 286 3.23 -4.89 -18.93
CA ALA A 286 3.06 -5.71 -20.12
C ALA A 286 3.42 -4.94 -21.39
N PHE A 287 3.17 -3.62 -21.41
CA PHE A 287 3.58 -2.75 -22.50
C PHE A 287 5.11 -2.59 -22.57
N VAL A 288 5.77 -2.29 -21.44
CA VAL A 288 7.24 -2.16 -21.36
C VAL A 288 7.95 -3.44 -21.80
N ILE A 289 7.41 -4.61 -21.42
CA ILE A 289 7.99 -5.90 -21.84
C ILE A 289 7.85 -6.10 -23.34
N LYS A 290 6.71 -5.73 -23.93
CA LYS A 290 6.50 -5.80 -25.38
C LYS A 290 7.42 -4.84 -26.13
N MET A 291 7.64 -3.64 -25.59
CA MET A 291 8.52 -2.64 -26.18
C MET A 291 10.00 -3.03 -26.09
N LYS A 292 10.42 -3.68 -25.00
CA LYS A 292 11.78 -4.22 -24.85
C LYS A 292 12.11 -5.38 -25.84
N ALA A 293 11.07 -6.05 -26.35
CA ALA A 293 11.22 -7.12 -27.33
C ALA A 293 11.30 -6.60 -28.79
N LEU A 294 11.19 -5.29 -28.99
CA LEU A 294 11.21 -4.70 -30.32
C LEU A 294 12.62 -4.23 -30.70
N HIS A 295 13.32 -4.97 -31.50
CA HIS A 295 14.63 -4.60 -32.03
C HIS A 295 14.65 -4.78 -33.58
N GLY A 296 15.29 -3.85 -34.23
CA GLY A 296 15.54 -3.94 -35.65
C GLY A 296 14.40 -3.42 -36.54
N THR A 297 13.64 -4.22 -37.20
CA THR A 297 12.52 -3.79 -38.07
C THR A 297 11.18 -4.22 -37.51
N CYS A 298 10.18 -3.34 -37.58
CA CYS A 298 8.82 -3.60 -37.11
C CYS A 298 8.21 -4.82 -37.82
N PRO A 299 7.74 -5.83 -37.10
CA PRO A 299 7.18 -7.04 -37.74
C PRO A 299 5.84 -6.78 -38.47
N THR A 300 5.24 -5.62 -38.32
CA THR A 300 3.96 -5.29 -38.95
C THR A 300 4.11 -4.40 -40.17
N CYS A 301 5.04 -3.44 -40.18
CA CYS A 301 5.19 -2.48 -41.29
C CYS A 301 6.57 -2.48 -41.97
N LEU A 302 7.51 -3.28 -41.48
CA LEU A 302 8.87 -3.49 -42.03
C LEU A 302 9.74 -2.20 -42.04
N SER A 303 9.38 -1.16 -41.33
CA SER A 303 10.22 0.02 -41.15
C SER A 303 11.18 -0.16 -39.98
N ASP A 304 12.33 0.49 -40.05
CA ASP A 304 13.31 0.42 -38.97
C ASP A 304 12.74 1.05 -37.68
N ILE A 305 12.97 0.38 -36.60
CA ILE A 305 12.50 0.83 -35.28
C ILE A 305 13.48 1.84 -34.76
N ASP A 306 12.97 3.01 -34.44
CA ASP A 306 13.70 4.05 -33.77
C ASP A 306 13.88 3.65 -32.30
N GLU A 307 15.06 3.08 -32.02
CA GLU A 307 15.37 2.57 -30.66
C GLU A 307 15.39 3.68 -29.62
N GLU A 308 15.67 4.91 -30.02
CA GLU A 308 15.69 6.09 -29.16
C GLU A 308 14.25 6.43 -28.72
N LYS A 309 13.31 6.40 -29.64
CA LYS A 309 11.89 6.59 -29.33
C LYS A 309 11.27 5.44 -28.55
N VAL A 310 11.76 4.23 -28.75
CA VAL A 310 11.32 3.08 -27.95
C VAL A 310 11.83 3.21 -26.51
N ALA A 311 13.05 3.70 -26.31
CA ALA A 311 13.59 3.96 -24.97
C ALA A 311 12.80 5.07 -24.26
N GLU A 312 12.47 6.17 -24.95
CA GLU A 312 11.63 7.25 -24.41
C GLU A 312 10.25 6.75 -23.96
N LEU A 313 9.60 5.94 -24.80
CA LEU A 313 8.31 5.34 -24.51
C LEU A 313 8.36 4.34 -23.33
N ILE A 314 9.46 3.65 -23.18
CA ILE A 314 9.70 2.77 -22.04
C ILE A 314 9.87 3.59 -20.77
N GLU A 315 10.62 4.70 -20.81
CA GLU A 315 10.84 5.57 -19.67
C GLU A 315 9.55 6.29 -19.24
N GLU A 316 8.76 6.80 -20.22
CA GLU A 316 7.45 7.38 -19.98
C GLU A 316 6.51 6.37 -19.27
N LYS A 317 6.45 5.15 -19.80
CA LYS A 317 5.57 4.13 -19.24
C LYS A 317 6.07 3.53 -17.92
N THR A 318 7.37 3.57 -17.67
CA THR A 318 7.92 3.21 -16.36
C THR A 318 7.50 4.23 -15.29
N SER A 319 7.60 5.53 -15.61
CA SER A 319 7.20 6.60 -14.70
C SER A 319 5.69 6.58 -14.37
N GLU A 320 4.84 6.31 -15.35
CA GLU A 320 3.39 6.17 -15.14
C GLU A 320 3.05 5.04 -14.14
N ALA A 321 3.77 3.90 -14.24
CA ALA A 321 3.56 2.81 -13.28
C ALA A 321 4.14 3.11 -11.89
N GLU A 322 5.25 3.86 -11.82
CA GLU A 322 5.81 4.28 -10.55
C GLU A 322 4.84 5.17 -9.75
N ILE A 323 4.16 6.11 -10.45
CA ILE A 323 3.16 6.98 -9.80
C ILE A 323 1.96 6.17 -9.34
N ALA A 324 1.39 5.37 -10.26
CA ALA A 324 0.24 4.53 -9.92
C ALA A 324 0.59 3.52 -8.80
N ALA A 325 1.86 3.09 -8.69
CA ALA A 325 2.37 2.27 -7.60
C ALA A 325 2.37 3.03 -6.25
N VAL A 326 2.83 4.27 -6.25
CA VAL A 326 2.86 5.11 -5.05
C VAL A 326 1.43 5.43 -4.56
N GLU A 327 0.52 5.73 -5.48
CA GLU A 327 -0.87 5.99 -5.12
C GLU A 327 -1.57 4.74 -4.57
N THR A 328 -1.31 3.58 -5.17
CA THR A 328 -1.84 2.31 -4.64
C THR A 328 -1.29 2.00 -3.26
N MET A 329 -0.01 2.33 -3.01
CA MET A 329 0.54 2.25 -1.66
C MET A 329 -0.25 3.12 -0.69
N SER A 330 -0.56 4.36 -1.07
CA SER A 330 -1.35 5.27 -0.24
C SER A 330 -2.75 4.71 0.07
N TYR A 331 -3.47 4.23 -0.96
CA TYR A 331 -4.79 3.64 -0.76
C TYR A 331 -4.74 2.31 0.00
N THR A 332 -3.73 1.49 -0.25
CA THR A 332 -3.54 0.25 0.50
C THR A 332 -3.24 0.53 1.96
N GLN A 333 -2.43 1.57 2.22
CA GLN A 333 -2.18 2.03 3.58
C GLN A 333 -3.48 2.49 4.26
N LYS A 334 -4.31 3.28 3.58
CA LYS A 334 -5.62 3.71 4.08
C LYS A 334 -6.55 2.52 4.36
N ILE A 335 -6.59 1.54 3.46
CA ILE A 335 -7.36 0.30 3.69
C ILE A 335 -6.89 -0.42 4.95
N VAL A 336 -5.58 -0.51 5.14
CA VAL A 336 -5.00 -1.13 6.34
C VAL A 336 -5.37 -0.34 7.59
N GLU A 337 -5.25 0.99 7.53
CA GLU A 337 -5.61 1.88 8.63
C GLU A 337 -7.10 1.77 9.01
N ILE A 338 -8.00 1.81 8.01
CA ILE A 338 -9.44 1.67 8.24
C ILE A 338 -9.76 0.26 8.79
N LYS A 339 -9.11 -0.78 8.27
CA LYS A 339 -9.26 -2.15 8.80
C LYS A 339 -8.81 -2.24 10.25
N GLN A 340 -7.65 -1.65 10.56
CA GLN A 340 -7.14 -1.61 11.94
C GLN A 340 -8.08 -0.82 12.85
N GLN A 341 -8.57 0.34 12.38
CA GLN A 341 -9.54 1.14 13.13
C GLN A 341 -10.87 0.39 13.33
N ARG A 342 -11.37 -0.31 12.29
CA ARG A 342 -12.58 -1.15 12.40
C ARG A 342 -12.38 -2.29 13.39
N THR A 343 -11.24 -2.97 13.30
CA THR A 343 -10.91 -4.04 14.25
C THR A 343 -10.83 -3.49 15.67
N ALA A 344 -10.09 -2.38 15.86
CA ALA A 344 -9.96 -1.73 17.16
C ALA A 344 -11.33 -1.25 17.70
N TRP A 345 -12.19 -0.71 16.83
CA TRP A 345 -13.55 -0.32 17.20
C TRP A 345 -14.39 -1.55 17.60
N GLN A 346 -14.33 -2.63 16.79
CA GLN A 346 -15.07 -3.88 17.09
C GLN A 346 -14.59 -4.53 18.38
N GLU A 347 -13.28 -4.55 18.60
CA GLU A 347 -12.69 -5.08 19.84
C GLU A 347 -13.07 -4.26 21.05
N ALA A 348 -13.01 -2.91 20.92
CA ALA A 348 -13.41 -2.02 21.99
C ALA A 348 -14.92 -2.11 22.29
N GLN A 349 -15.76 -2.19 21.26
CA GLN A 349 -17.19 -2.39 21.40
C GLN A 349 -17.50 -3.72 22.08
N LYS A 350 -16.89 -4.80 21.62
CA LYS A 350 -17.04 -6.12 22.20
C LYS A 350 -16.57 -6.15 23.66
N ALA A 351 -15.45 -5.49 23.94
CA ALA A 351 -14.98 -5.36 25.32
C ALA A 351 -15.98 -4.59 26.20
N GLN A 352 -16.58 -3.53 25.66
CA GLN A 352 -17.63 -2.78 26.35
C GLN A 352 -18.86 -3.66 26.62
N GLU A 353 -19.36 -4.37 25.60
CA GLU A 353 -20.52 -5.27 25.72
C GLU A 353 -20.26 -6.41 26.74
N ASP A 354 -19.08 -7.03 26.67
CA ASP A 354 -18.69 -8.07 27.62
C ASP A 354 -18.52 -7.50 29.04
N TRP A 355 -17.98 -6.29 29.17
CA TRP A 355 -17.86 -5.62 30.47
C TRP A 355 -19.25 -5.31 31.07
N GLU A 356 -20.16 -4.74 30.27
CA GLU A 356 -21.53 -4.45 30.69
C GLU A 356 -22.29 -5.70 31.08
N LYS A 357 -22.12 -6.79 30.32
CA LYS A 357 -22.68 -8.10 30.62
C LYS A 357 -22.25 -8.62 31.99
N TYR A 358 -20.95 -8.58 32.27
CA TYR A 358 -20.47 -9.01 33.60
C TYR A 358 -20.86 -8.02 34.67
N HIS A 359 -20.88 -6.73 34.37
CA HIS A 359 -21.33 -5.69 35.31
C HIS A 359 -22.78 -5.92 35.78
N ALA A 360 -23.66 -6.27 34.85
CA ALA A 360 -25.06 -6.59 35.15
C ALA A 360 -25.22 -7.86 36.01
N LEU A 361 -24.25 -8.77 35.99
CA LEU A 361 -24.28 -10.00 36.78
C LEU A 361 -23.66 -9.83 38.18
N ILE A 362 -22.94 -8.71 38.43
CA ILE A 362 -22.32 -8.44 39.69
C ILE A 362 -23.37 -7.88 40.68
N SER A 363 -23.57 -8.60 41.74
CA SER A 363 -24.39 -8.11 42.87
C SER A 363 -23.56 -7.21 43.78
N THR A 364 -24.02 -6.00 44.01
CA THR A 364 -23.43 -5.06 44.94
C THR A 364 -23.79 -5.32 46.41
N GLU A 365 -24.79 -6.17 46.64
CA GLU A 365 -25.25 -6.53 47.99
C GLU A 365 -24.40 -7.63 48.64
N LEU A 366 -23.61 -8.36 47.82
CA LEU A 366 -22.76 -9.43 48.35
C LEU A 366 -21.42 -8.85 48.85
N PRO A 367 -20.95 -9.28 50.02
CA PRO A 367 -19.63 -8.90 50.50
C PRO A 367 -18.53 -9.37 49.56
N GLU A 368 -17.39 -8.65 49.52
CA GLU A 368 -16.27 -9.03 48.64
C GLU A 368 -15.48 -10.24 49.16
N ALA A 369 -15.36 -10.33 50.48
CA ALA A 369 -14.72 -11.44 51.12
C ALA A 369 -15.72 -12.58 51.39
N LEU A 370 -15.25 -13.81 51.16
CA LEU A 370 -15.99 -14.97 51.59
C LEU A 370 -16.26 -14.86 53.10
N LEU A 371 -17.50 -15.15 53.47
CA LEU A 371 -17.84 -15.23 54.88
C LEU A 371 -17.02 -16.33 55.53
N ASP A 372 -16.40 -15.95 56.63
CA ASP A 372 -15.55 -16.90 57.34
C ASP A 372 -16.39 -17.99 57.99
N LYS A 373 -16.27 -19.21 57.48
CA LYS A 373 -16.88 -20.40 58.11
C LYS A 373 -15.97 -21.04 59.15
N GLN A 374 -14.72 -20.57 59.17
CA GLN A 374 -13.68 -21.15 60.06
C GLN A 374 -14.01 -20.84 61.52
N THR A 375 -14.54 -19.67 61.79
CA THR A 375 -14.97 -19.28 63.15
C THR A 375 -16.12 -20.18 63.66
N LEU A 376 -17.10 -20.47 62.81
CA LEU A 376 -18.19 -21.39 63.16
C LEU A 376 -17.70 -22.83 63.23
N GLN A 377 -16.75 -23.19 62.41
CA GLN A 377 -16.11 -24.50 62.43
C GLN A 377 -15.22 -24.68 63.65
N GLN A 378 -14.56 -23.59 64.12
CA GLN A 378 -13.80 -23.56 65.37
C GLN A 378 -14.74 -23.69 66.58
N GLN A 379 -15.84 -22.91 66.62
CA GLN A 379 -16.85 -23.05 67.65
C GLN A 379 -17.46 -24.47 67.70
N PHE A 380 -17.74 -25.07 66.54
CA PHE A 380 -18.18 -26.45 66.43
C PHE A 380 -17.16 -27.42 66.98
N THR A 381 -15.88 -27.20 66.66
CA THR A 381 -14.77 -28.03 67.18
C THR A 381 -14.54 -27.84 68.68
N GLU A 382 -14.66 -26.60 69.17
CA GLU A 382 -14.62 -26.31 70.59
C GLU A 382 -15.76 -26.92 71.39
N LEU A 383 -16.95 -26.92 70.76
CA LEU A 383 -18.12 -27.60 71.33
C LEU A 383 -17.92 -29.11 71.36
N GLN A 384 -17.37 -29.67 70.32
CA GLN A 384 -17.00 -31.06 70.26
C GLN A 384 -15.92 -31.40 71.29
N ASN A 385 -15.01 -30.48 71.52
CA ASN A 385 -13.95 -30.66 72.50
C ASN A 385 -14.43 -30.61 73.95
N SER A 386 -15.39 -29.78 74.25
CA SER A 386 -16.01 -29.73 75.56
C SER A 386 -16.79 -31.00 75.92
N ILE A 387 -17.03 -31.80 74.93
CA ILE A 387 -17.86 -33.01 75.04
C ILE A 387 -17.06 -34.26 75.32
N ALA A 388 -15.84 -34.25 74.88
CA ALA A 388 -15.02 -35.44 75.06
C ALA A 388 -14.58 -35.62 76.53
N ALA A 389 -15.18 -36.53 77.18
CA ALA A 389 -14.98 -36.86 78.59
C ALA A 389 -13.52 -37.30 78.97
N THR A 390 -12.68 -37.34 77.98
CA THR A 390 -11.31 -37.67 78.22
C THR A 390 -10.39 -36.64 77.54
N LYS A 391 -9.93 -35.69 78.33
CA LYS A 391 -9.00 -34.64 77.89
C LYS A 391 -7.82 -35.11 77.01
N ARG A 392 -7.36 -36.36 77.23
CA ARG A 392 -6.23 -36.93 76.47
C ARG A 392 -6.57 -37.24 75.00
N LYS A 393 -7.68 -37.92 74.77
CA LYS A 393 -8.09 -38.28 73.39
C LYS A 393 -8.43 -37.04 72.58
N ILE A 394 -8.94 -36.00 73.24
CA ILE A 394 -9.26 -34.71 72.59
C ILE A 394 -7.98 -34.03 72.14
N VAL A 395 -6.98 -33.90 73.03
CA VAL A 395 -5.73 -33.21 72.71
C VAL A 395 -5.00 -33.94 71.55
N GLU A 396 -4.96 -35.27 71.59
CA GLU A 396 -4.37 -36.06 70.50
C GLU A 396 -5.17 -35.91 69.21
N ALA A 397 -6.50 -35.93 69.29
CA ALA A 397 -7.38 -35.74 68.15
C ALA A 397 -7.29 -34.29 67.59
N GLU A 398 -7.22 -33.29 68.50
CA GLU A 398 -7.00 -31.90 68.13
C GLU A 398 -5.66 -31.71 67.41
N GLN A 399 -4.60 -32.21 67.98
CA GLN A 399 -3.28 -32.09 67.36
C GLN A 399 -3.25 -32.74 65.97
N TYR A 400 -3.76 -33.98 65.88
CA TYR A 400 -3.86 -34.67 64.58
C TYR A 400 -4.77 -33.92 63.62
N ASN A 401 -5.98 -33.46 64.06
CA ASN A 401 -6.90 -32.73 63.23
C ASN A 401 -6.36 -31.39 62.79
N LYS A 402 -5.54 -30.73 63.62
CA LYS A 402 -4.84 -29.50 63.24
C LYS A 402 -3.81 -29.74 62.13
N GLU A 403 -3.07 -30.82 62.21
CA GLU A 403 -2.10 -31.23 61.17
C GLU A 403 -2.82 -31.61 59.90
N VAL A 404 -3.94 -32.35 60.00
CA VAL A 404 -4.81 -32.71 58.88
C VAL A 404 -5.44 -31.46 58.25
N THR A 405 -5.94 -30.52 59.07
CA THR A 405 -6.52 -29.28 58.56
C THR A 405 -5.50 -28.42 57.82
N ALA A 406 -4.30 -28.30 58.41
CA ALA A 406 -3.20 -27.61 57.76
C ALA A 406 -2.79 -28.28 56.44
N HIS A 407 -2.71 -29.63 56.43
CA HIS A 407 -2.48 -30.38 55.22
C HIS A 407 -3.59 -30.18 54.19
N ASN A 408 -4.87 -30.35 54.58
CA ASN A 408 -6.01 -30.21 53.70
C ASN A 408 -6.19 -28.78 53.18
N THR A 409 -5.91 -27.77 54.03
CA THR A 409 -5.90 -26.37 53.59
C THR A 409 -4.80 -26.13 52.56
N LYS A 410 -3.61 -26.73 52.77
CA LYS A 410 -2.56 -26.67 51.76
C LYS A 410 -2.96 -27.39 50.47
N VAL A 411 -3.57 -28.59 50.61
CA VAL A 411 -4.09 -29.35 49.47
C VAL A 411 -5.18 -28.54 48.73
N ASP A 412 -6.13 -27.98 49.46
CA ASP A 412 -7.20 -27.13 48.86
C ASP A 412 -6.59 -25.92 48.14
N LEU A 413 -5.65 -25.23 48.78
CA LEU A 413 -4.95 -24.11 48.16
C LEU A 413 -4.23 -24.50 46.86
N VAL A 414 -3.44 -25.58 46.94
CA VAL A 414 -2.69 -26.09 45.80
C VAL A 414 -3.64 -26.59 44.71
N SER A 415 -4.71 -27.28 45.08
CA SER A 415 -5.71 -27.77 44.13
C SER A 415 -6.42 -26.62 43.42
N LYS A 416 -6.79 -25.55 44.12
CA LYS A 416 -7.37 -24.33 43.52
C LYS A 416 -6.37 -23.66 42.59
N GLN A 417 -5.14 -23.50 43.03
CA GLN A 417 -4.09 -22.94 42.17
C GLN A 417 -3.83 -23.79 40.94
N LEU A 418 -3.86 -25.13 41.05
CA LEU A 418 -3.72 -26.03 39.92
C LEU A 418 -4.87 -25.86 38.90
N VAL A 419 -6.10 -25.68 39.40
CA VAL A 419 -7.26 -25.40 38.53
C VAL A 419 -7.09 -24.06 37.82
N GLU A 420 -6.75 -23.00 38.56
CA GLU A 420 -6.50 -21.67 37.98
C GLU A 420 -5.36 -21.71 36.94
N MET A 421 -4.25 -22.34 37.27
CA MET A 421 -3.11 -22.46 36.35
C MET A 421 -3.44 -23.30 35.12
N ASN A 422 -4.25 -24.36 35.27
CA ASN A 422 -4.72 -25.13 34.11
C ASN A 422 -5.65 -24.30 33.21
N GLN A 423 -6.54 -23.52 33.81
CA GLN A 423 -7.39 -22.58 33.05
C GLN A 423 -6.55 -21.53 32.33
N GLU A 424 -5.56 -20.95 33.03
CA GLU A 424 -4.62 -20.00 32.38
C GLU A 424 -3.84 -20.68 31.25
N LEU A 425 -3.36 -21.90 31.46
CA LEU A 425 -2.66 -22.67 30.43
C LEU A 425 -3.53 -22.87 29.18
N GLU A 426 -4.80 -23.22 29.39
CA GLU A 426 -5.77 -23.39 28.31
C GLU A 426 -6.00 -22.07 27.55
N VAL A 427 -6.18 -20.97 28.29
CA VAL A 427 -6.36 -19.63 27.69
C VAL A 427 -5.11 -19.22 26.90
N TYR A 428 -3.91 -19.37 27.49
CA TYR A 428 -2.67 -19.01 26.79
C TYR A 428 -2.39 -19.94 25.62
N SER A 429 -2.69 -21.23 25.75
CA SER A 429 -2.53 -22.19 24.65
C SER A 429 -3.50 -21.91 23.50
N GLY A 430 -4.75 -21.57 23.82
CA GLY A 430 -5.74 -21.14 22.83
C GLY A 430 -5.30 -19.86 22.11
N LYS A 431 -4.80 -18.87 22.87
CA LYS A 431 -4.28 -17.63 22.30
C LYS A 431 -3.03 -17.88 21.44
N LEU A 432 -2.14 -18.76 21.88
CA LEU A 432 -0.95 -19.16 21.13
C LEU A 432 -1.32 -19.82 19.81
N HIS A 433 -2.33 -20.69 19.84
CA HIS A 433 -2.86 -21.35 18.64
C HIS A 433 -3.42 -20.31 17.66
N GLU A 434 -4.27 -19.40 18.14
CA GLU A 434 -4.84 -18.32 17.32
C GLU A 434 -3.76 -17.44 16.67
N LEU A 435 -2.76 -17.01 17.48
CA LEU A 435 -1.66 -16.21 16.95
C LEU A 435 -0.80 -16.98 15.95
N SER A 436 -0.61 -18.29 16.15
CA SER A 436 0.13 -19.16 15.24
C SER A 436 -0.60 -19.35 13.91
N GLU A 437 -1.92 -19.50 13.93
CA GLU A 437 -2.75 -19.53 12.71
C GLU A 437 -2.65 -18.21 11.95
N ARG A 438 -2.78 -17.08 12.66
CA ARG A 438 -2.61 -15.74 12.05
C ARG A 438 -1.22 -15.59 11.43
N MET A 439 -0.17 -16.09 12.10
CA MET A 439 1.20 -16.08 11.58
C MET A 439 1.32 -16.91 10.30
N SER A 440 0.70 -18.07 10.25
CA SER A 440 0.69 -18.93 9.06
C SER A 440 0.06 -18.21 7.87
N ILE A 441 -1.08 -17.54 8.08
CA ILE A 441 -1.76 -16.74 7.06
C ILE A 441 -0.85 -15.57 6.62
N LEU A 442 -0.25 -14.84 7.55
CA LEU A 442 0.64 -13.73 7.24
C LEU A 442 1.88 -14.17 6.46
N ASN A 443 2.44 -15.33 6.77
CA ASN A 443 3.57 -15.89 6.03
C ASN A 443 3.18 -16.22 4.58
N VAL A 444 2.00 -16.80 4.37
CA VAL A 444 1.47 -17.04 3.02
C VAL A 444 1.23 -15.73 2.29
N LEU A 445 0.59 -14.74 2.95
CA LEU A 445 0.35 -13.41 2.36
C LEU A 445 1.66 -12.71 2.02
N THR A 446 2.63 -12.70 2.91
CA THR A 446 3.95 -12.09 2.70
C THR A 446 4.64 -12.71 1.48
N LYS A 447 4.63 -14.03 1.37
CA LYS A 447 5.21 -14.75 0.23
C LYS A 447 4.43 -14.47 -1.06
N THR A 448 3.11 -14.50 -0.99
CA THR A 448 2.23 -14.26 -2.14
C THR A 448 2.42 -12.84 -2.69
N PHE A 449 2.49 -11.84 -1.83
CA PHE A 449 2.63 -10.44 -2.24
C PHE A 449 4.08 -9.99 -2.45
N SER A 450 5.05 -10.87 -2.22
CA SER A 450 6.46 -10.59 -2.47
C SER A 450 6.76 -10.38 -3.97
N THR A 451 7.95 -9.88 -4.25
CA THR A 451 8.45 -9.69 -5.64
C THR A 451 8.59 -10.99 -6.44
N THR A 452 8.63 -12.14 -5.75
CA THR A 452 8.70 -13.48 -6.35
C THR A 452 7.35 -14.21 -6.37
N GLY A 453 6.32 -13.64 -5.77
CA GLY A 453 4.96 -14.18 -5.74
C GLY A 453 4.05 -13.56 -6.80
N LEU A 454 2.95 -12.95 -6.35
CA LEU A 454 1.93 -12.33 -7.22
C LEU A 454 2.51 -11.25 -8.14
N VAL A 455 3.53 -10.53 -7.66
CA VAL A 455 4.21 -9.52 -8.47
C VAL A 455 4.89 -10.16 -9.68
N ALA A 456 5.63 -11.25 -9.49
CA ALA A 456 6.27 -11.98 -10.59
C ALA A 456 5.23 -12.52 -11.58
N TYR A 457 4.18 -13.15 -11.07
CA TYR A 457 3.07 -13.67 -11.89
C TYR A 457 2.40 -12.56 -12.73
N LYS A 458 2.12 -11.41 -12.09
CA LYS A 458 1.54 -10.26 -12.80
C LYS A 458 2.51 -9.67 -13.83
N ILE A 459 3.77 -9.54 -13.49
CA ILE A 459 4.80 -9.10 -14.45
C ILE A 459 4.82 -10.05 -15.65
N GLU A 460 4.83 -11.35 -15.42
CA GLU A 460 4.88 -12.35 -16.50
C GLU A 460 3.67 -12.25 -17.44
N SER A 461 2.47 -12.11 -16.89
CA SER A 461 1.25 -11.92 -17.69
C SER A 461 1.31 -10.65 -18.54
N LEU A 462 1.74 -9.54 -17.94
CA LEU A 462 1.69 -8.22 -18.56
C LEU A 462 2.88 -7.94 -19.47
N VAL A 463 3.97 -8.64 -19.22
CA VAL A 463 5.12 -8.70 -20.12
C VAL A 463 4.72 -9.25 -21.49
N LYS A 464 3.86 -10.28 -21.52
CA LYS A 464 3.33 -10.82 -22.77
C LYS A 464 2.45 -9.80 -23.51
N ASP A 465 1.54 -9.14 -22.78
CA ASP A 465 0.70 -8.10 -23.40
C ASP A 465 1.55 -6.94 -23.93
N LEU A 466 2.59 -6.53 -23.19
CA LEU A 466 3.53 -5.51 -23.65
C LEU A 466 4.29 -5.97 -24.89
N GLU A 467 4.78 -7.20 -24.89
CA GLU A 467 5.46 -7.82 -26.03
C GLU A 467 4.56 -7.81 -27.28
N ASP A 468 3.33 -8.30 -27.13
CA ASP A 468 2.37 -8.36 -28.24
C ASP A 468 2.00 -6.97 -28.78
N ILE A 469 1.75 -5.99 -27.91
CA ILE A 469 1.44 -4.63 -28.35
C ILE A 469 2.66 -3.99 -29.00
N THR A 470 3.86 -4.17 -28.42
CA THR A 470 5.09 -3.61 -28.98
C THR A 470 5.39 -4.22 -30.35
N ASN A 471 5.26 -5.53 -30.46
CA ASN A 471 5.51 -6.20 -31.74
C ASN A 471 4.50 -5.77 -32.84
N ARG A 472 3.24 -5.44 -32.48
CA ARG A 472 2.29 -4.82 -33.41
C ARG A 472 2.81 -3.48 -33.92
N TYR A 473 3.22 -2.57 -33.05
CA TYR A 473 3.80 -1.30 -33.47
C TYR A 473 5.11 -1.47 -34.24
N LEU A 474 5.91 -2.51 -33.93
CA LEU A 474 7.12 -2.81 -34.68
C LEU A 474 6.84 -3.33 -36.07
N VAL A 475 5.77 -4.09 -36.25
CA VAL A 475 5.33 -4.49 -37.59
C VAL A 475 5.05 -3.24 -38.42
N ASP A 476 4.28 -2.28 -37.87
CA ASP A 476 3.96 -1.05 -38.60
C ASP A 476 5.21 -0.16 -38.84
N LEU A 477 6.10 -0.04 -37.86
CA LEU A 477 7.26 0.85 -37.95
C LEU A 477 8.47 0.24 -38.64
N SER A 478 8.55 -1.08 -38.81
CA SER A 478 9.75 -1.77 -39.38
C SER A 478 9.44 -2.84 -40.43
N ASP A 479 8.21 -2.86 -40.97
CA ASP A 479 7.73 -3.88 -41.90
C ASP A 479 7.97 -5.31 -41.39
N GLY A 480 7.80 -5.54 -40.11
CA GLY A 480 7.98 -6.83 -39.45
C GLY A 480 9.43 -7.30 -39.32
N ARG A 481 10.42 -6.47 -39.68
CA ARG A 481 11.83 -6.84 -39.61
C ARG A 481 12.27 -7.10 -38.17
N PHE A 482 11.85 -6.25 -37.25
CA PHE A 482 12.25 -6.33 -35.84
C PHE A 482 11.13 -6.90 -34.96
N GLN A 483 11.53 -7.77 -34.05
CA GLN A 483 10.66 -8.25 -32.97
C GLN A 483 11.38 -8.10 -31.64
N ILE A 484 10.61 -7.84 -30.61
CA ILE A 484 11.10 -7.79 -29.25
C ILE A 484 10.53 -8.98 -28.47
N GLY A 485 11.37 -9.62 -27.67
CA GLY A 485 10.99 -10.67 -26.73
C GLY A 485 11.49 -10.33 -25.33
N PHE A 486 10.66 -10.62 -24.33
CA PHE A 486 11.02 -10.45 -22.94
C PHE A 486 11.15 -11.81 -22.29
N LYS A 487 12.33 -12.17 -21.86
CA LYS A 487 12.60 -13.45 -21.19
C LYS A 487 12.84 -13.21 -19.71
N ILE A 488 11.96 -13.76 -18.86
CA ILE A 488 12.17 -13.78 -17.41
C ILE A 488 13.04 -15.00 -17.12
N SER A 489 14.24 -14.77 -16.56
CA SER A 489 15.13 -15.87 -16.15
C SER A 489 14.75 -16.41 -14.78
N ALA A 490 15.19 -17.64 -14.47
CA ALA A 490 15.01 -18.28 -13.16
C ALA A 490 15.61 -17.45 -11.98
N SER A 491 16.53 -16.54 -12.26
CA SER A 491 17.11 -15.59 -11.29
C SER A 491 16.29 -14.31 -11.14
N ASP A 492 15.03 -14.30 -11.58
CA ASP A 492 14.12 -13.17 -11.50
C ASP A 492 14.62 -11.90 -12.23
N LYS A 493 15.40 -12.12 -13.29
CA LYS A 493 15.92 -11.07 -14.16
C LYS A 493 15.06 -10.96 -15.42
N LEU A 494 14.80 -9.75 -15.85
CA LEU A 494 14.05 -9.46 -17.07
C LEU A 494 15.03 -9.14 -18.20
N ASN A 495 15.25 -10.11 -19.08
CA ASN A 495 16.07 -9.94 -20.26
C ASN A 495 15.23 -9.48 -21.45
N VAL A 496 15.79 -8.55 -22.20
CA VAL A 496 15.22 -8.07 -23.46
C VAL A 496 16.00 -8.70 -24.60
N VAL A 497 15.30 -9.35 -25.48
CA VAL A 497 15.86 -9.93 -26.70
C VAL A 497 15.24 -9.21 -27.88
N ILE A 498 16.07 -8.74 -28.79
CA ILE A 498 15.61 -8.19 -30.06
C ILE A 498 15.98 -9.17 -31.15
N THR A 499 15.08 -9.40 -32.07
CA THR A 499 15.38 -10.19 -33.28
C THR A 499 15.29 -9.32 -34.51
N ASP A 500 16.26 -9.45 -35.38
CA ASP A 500 16.27 -8.91 -36.74
C ASP A 500 16.07 -10.07 -37.73
N ASN A 501 14.94 -10.12 -38.42
CA ASN A 501 14.59 -11.19 -39.32
C ASN A 501 14.80 -12.61 -38.71
N GLY A 502 14.38 -12.77 -37.43
CA GLY A 502 14.46 -14.04 -36.71
C GLY A 502 15.83 -14.36 -36.08
N ARG A 503 16.80 -13.46 -36.13
CA ARG A 503 18.12 -13.62 -35.49
C ARG A 503 18.23 -12.68 -34.28
N ASP A 504 18.60 -13.24 -33.15
CA ASP A 504 18.81 -12.45 -31.91
C ASP A 504 19.98 -11.47 -32.11
N ILE A 505 19.76 -10.23 -31.76
CA ILE A 505 20.77 -9.17 -31.81
C ILE A 505 20.78 -8.36 -30.49
N GLU A 506 21.92 -7.79 -30.19
CA GLU A 506 22.00 -6.87 -29.05
C GLU A 506 21.44 -5.48 -29.41
N ILE A 507 20.68 -4.87 -28.49
CA ILE A 507 20.11 -3.54 -28.68
C ILE A 507 21.18 -2.48 -29.03
N LEU A 508 22.38 -2.62 -28.48
CA LEU A 508 23.47 -1.71 -28.75
C LEU A 508 24.01 -1.79 -30.16
N ALA A 509 23.80 -2.95 -30.84
CA ALA A 509 24.24 -3.16 -32.21
C ALA A 509 23.33 -2.50 -33.27
N LEU A 510 22.12 -2.06 -32.85
CA LEU A 510 21.20 -1.36 -33.74
C LEU A 510 21.72 0.04 -34.10
N SER A 511 21.51 0.45 -35.34
CA SER A 511 21.74 1.82 -35.80
C SER A 511 20.84 2.83 -35.07
N GLY A 512 21.14 4.12 -35.17
CA GLY A 512 20.33 5.18 -34.54
C GLY A 512 18.87 5.15 -34.96
N GLY A 513 18.60 4.97 -36.27
CA GLY A 513 17.22 4.90 -36.78
C GLY A 513 16.48 3.64 -36.34
N GLU A 514 17.15 2.48 -36.33
CA GLU A 514 16.58 1.23 -35.84
C GLU A 514 16.23 1.33 -34.35
N LYS A 515 17.13 1.89 -33.52
CA LYS A 515 16.87 2.18 -32.13
C LYS A 515 15.67 3.09 -31.95
N ALA A 516 15.57 4.14 -32.76
CA ALA A 516 14.45 5.06 -32.71
C ALA A 516 13.10 4.35 -32.96
N ARG A 517 13.02 3.45 -33.95
CA ARG A 517 11.80 2.67 -34.25
C ARG A 517 11.42 1.76 -33.09
N VAL A 518 12.37 1.02 -32.51
CA VAL A 518 12.14 0.14 -31.35
C VAL A 518 11.68 0.96 -30.14
N ASN A 519 12.29 2.12 -29.91
CA ASN A 519 11.93 3.01 -28.81
C ASN A 519 10.51 3.55 -28.95
N VAL A 520 10.14 4.08 -30.12
CA VAL A 520 8.79 4.60 -30.36
C VAL A 520 7.75 3.50 -30.22
N ALA A 521 7.98 2.33 -30.81
CA ALA A 521 7.08 1.21 -30.67
C ALA A 521 6.87 0.82 -29.20
N THR A 522 7.96 0.73 -28.44
CA THR A 522 7.91 0.42 -26.98
C THR A 522 7.16 1.50 -26.21
N LEU A 523 7.39 2.79 -26.52
CA LEU A 523 6.69 3.92 -25.92
C LEU A 523 5.18 3.85 -26.15
N LEU A 524 4.76 3.69 -27.41
CA LEU A 524 3.34 3.61 -27.77
C LEU A 524 2.70 2.39 -27.11
N ALA A 525 3.41 1.25 -27.05
CA ALA A 525 2.92 0.06 -26.41
C ALA A 525 2.77 0.22 -24.87
N ILE A 526 3.76 0.81 -24.20
CA ILE A 526 3.66 1.14 -22.78
C ILE A 526 2.46 2.08 -22.55
N ARG A 527 2.33 3.14 -23.36
CA ARG A 527 1.20 4.06 -23.28
C ARG A 527 -0.15 3.34 -23.46
N LYS A 528 -0.26 2.47 -24.49
CA LYS A 528 -1.48 1.70 -24.77
C LYS A 528 -1.84 0.77 -23.61
N LEU A 529 -0.86 0.08 -23.07
CA LEU A 529 -1.04 -0.79 -21.93
C LEU A 529 -1.50 -0.02 -20.68
N MET A 530 -0.94 1.16 -20.45
CA MET A 530 -1.38 2.02 -19.35
C MET A 530 -2.80 2.56 -19.54
N GLN A 531 -3.19 2.87 -20.77
CA GLN A 531 -4.57 3.28 -21.08
C GLN A 531 -5.59 2.18 -20.78
N THR A 532 -5.22 0.91 -20.92
CA THR A 532 -6.08 -0.22 -20.56
C THR A 532 -6.17 -0.46 -19.06
N LEU A 533 -5.15 -0.08 -18.29
CA LEU A 533 -5.02 -0.34 -16.85
C LEU A 533 -5.44 0.84 -15.96
N SER A 534 -5.51 2.06 -16.50
CA SER A 534 -5.76 3.29 -15.75
C SER A 534 -7.06 3.98 -16.16
N SER A 535 -7.72 4.60 -15.18
CA SER A 535 -8.74 5.61 -15.44
C SER A 535 -8.14 6.97 -15.86
N SER A 536 -6.83 7.14 -15.68
CA SER A 536 -6.12 8.38 -15.99
C SER A 536 -5.45 8.29 -17.35
N ARG A 537 -6.26 8.30 -18.41
CA ARG A 537 -5.77 8.46 -19.79
C ARG A 537 -5.45 9.95 -20.03
N ILE A 538 -4.32 10.24 -20.65
CA ILE A 538 -3.96 11.59 -21.08
C ILE A 538 -3.90 11.66 -22.61
N ASN A 539 -4.46 12.71 -23.18
CA ASN A 539 -4.56 12.88 -24.62
C ASN A 539 -3.27 13.34 -25.31
N LEU A 540 -2.25 13.73 -24.57
CA LEU A 540 -1.08 14.42 -25.11
C LEU A 540 0.17 13.52 -25.15
N LEU A 541 0.92 13.65 -26.24
CA LEU A 541 2.28 13.10 -26.42
C LEU A 541 3.16 14.15 -27.11
N ILE A 542 4.34 14.39 -26.58
CA ILE A 542 5.34 15.29 -27.16
C ILE A 542 6.61 14.48 -27.47
N LEU A 543 6.94 14.35 -28.74
CA LEU A 543 8.12 13.66 -29.24
C LEU A 543 9.17 14.70 -29.65
N ASP A 544 10.23 14.84 -28.82
CA ASP A 544 11.26 15.85 -29.02
C ASP A 544 12.52 15.24 -29.65
N GLU A 545 12.81 15.63 -30.91
CA GLU A 545 13.95 15.18 -31.72
C GLU A 545 13.97 13.65 -32.02
N THR A 546 12.98 12.89 -31.56
CA THR A 546 12.90 11.44 -31.74
C THR A 546 12.70 11.06 -33.22
N VAL A 547 12.09 11.95 -33.99
CA VAL A 547 11.85 11.79 -35.44
C VAL A 547 13.12 12.00 -36.27
N GLU A 548 14.12 12.72 -35.74
CA GLU A 548 15.32 13.10 -36.49
C GLU A 548 16.20 11.91 -36.86
N THR A 549 16.23 10.90 -36.01
CA THR A 549 17.04 9.69 -36.19
C THR A 549 16.43 8.68 -37.16
N LEU A 550 15.12 8.86 -37.47
CA LEU A 550 14.43 8.03 -38.46
C LEU A 550 14.78 8.44 -39.90
N ASP A 551 14.86 7.46 -40.77
CA ASP A 551 14.87 7.69 -42.21
C ASP A 551 13.50 8.17 -42.71
N THR A 552 13.41 8.49 -44.01
CA THR A 552 12.18 9.06 -44.58
C THR A 552 11.00 8.09 -44.41
N ASP A 553 11.20 6.80 -44.68
CA ASP A 553 10.18 5.76 -44.54
C ASP A 553 9.75 5.58 -43.11
N GLY A 554 10.68 5.54 -42.16
CA GLY A 554 10.35 5.49 -40.72
C GLY A 554 9.58 6.69 -40.19
N LYS A 555 9.82 7.88 -40.78
CA LYS A 555 9.08 9.10 -40.44
C LYS A 555 7.64 9.03 -40.95
N GLU A 556 7.44 8.53 -42.17
CA GLU A 556 6.10 8.35 -42.76
C GLU A 556 5.28 7.34 -41.93
N LYS A 557 5.86 6.17 -41.68
CA LYS A 557 5.22 5.14 -40.85
C LYS A 557 4.89 5.59 -39.43
N LEU A 558 5.77 6.37 -38.85
CA LEU A 558 5.49 6.96 -37.52
C LEU A 558 4.27 7.88 -37.58
N VAL A 559 4.18 8.73 -38.59
CA VAL A 559 3.01 9.62 -38.78
C VAL A 559 1.74 8.80 -38.94
N GLU A 560 1.76 7.75 -39.75
CA GLU A 560 0.62 6.86 -39.92
C GLU A 560 0.20 6.19 -38.60
N VAL A 561 1.14 5.62 -37.86
CA VAL A 561 0.88 5.00 -36.57
C VAL A 561 0.28 6.01 -35.58
N LEU A 562 0.82 7.22 -35.51
CA LEU A 562 0.33 8.24 -34.59
C LEU A 562 -1.07 8.76 -34.97
N LEU A 563 -1.41 8.80 -36.26
CA LEU A 563 -2.73 9.17 -36.73
C LEU A 563 -3.80 8.10 -36.44
N HIS A 564 -3.40 6.84 -36.34
CA HIS A 564 -4.30 5.73 -35.97
C HIS A 564 -4.55 5.64 -34.44
N GLU A 565 -3.79 6.36 -33.62
CA GLU A 565 -4.00 6.38 -32.17
C GLU A 565 -5.19 7.26 -31.81
N GLU A 566 -6.29 6.63 -31.39
CA GLU A 566 -7.50 7.32 -30.96
C GLU A 566 -7.26 8.16 -29.68
N HIS A 567 -7.85 9.33 -29.64
CA HIS A 567 -7.79 10.23 -28.49
C HIS A 567 -6.37 10.66 -28.09
N LEU A 568 -5.44 10.70 -29.04
CA LEU A 568 -4.07 11.16 -28.85
C LEU A 568 -3.79 12.38 -29.70
N ASN A 569 -3.35 13.46 -29.05
CA ASN A 569 -2.80 14.63 -29.73
C ASN A 569 -1.27 14.59 -29.59
N THR A 570 -0.58 14.45 -30.71
CA THR A 570 0.88 14.30 -30.71
C THR A 570 1.54 15.57 -31.26
N PHE A 571 2.54 16.04 -30.54
CA PHE A 571 3.39 17.15 -30.93
C PHE A 571 4.78 16.63 -31.28
N LEU A 572 5.15 16.76 -32.55
CA LEU A 572 6.46 16.38 -33.07
C LEU A 572 7.38 17.59 -33.09
N VAL A 573 8.46 17.55 -32.31
CA VAL A 573 9.54 18.55 -32.41
C VAL A 573 10.58 18.02 -33.36
N SER A 574 10.71 18.60 -34.53
CA SER A 574 11.66 18.15 -35.54
C SER A 574 12.32 19.30 -36.30
N HIS A 575 13.47 18.97 -36.92
CA HIS A 575 14.22 19.85 -37.80
C HIS A 575 14.24 19.26 -39.21
N GLY A 576 13.72 19.95 -40.18
CA GLY A 576 13.86 19.52 -41.58
C GLY A 576 12.90 18.42 -42.05
N PHE A 577 12.07 17.86 -41.19
CA PHE A 577 10.98 16.96 -41.56
C PHE A 577 9.72 17.78 -41.84
N SER A 578 8.99 17.45 -42.87
CA SER A 578 7.70 18.05 -43.19
C SER A 578 6.81 17.00 -43.84
N HIS A 579 5.61 16.85 -43.30
CA HIS A 579 4.61 15.92 -43.82
C HIS A 579 3.29 16.64 -44.06
N PRO A 580 2.54 16.33 -45.13
CA PRO A 580 1.30 17.03 -45.48
C PRO A 580 0.20 16.93 -44.42
N LEU A 581 0.17 15.84 -43.64
CA LEU A 581 -0.84 15.59 -42.60
C LEU A 581 -0.49 16.23 -41.24
N LEU A 582 0.66 16.92 -41.13
CA LEU A 582 1.07 17.61 -39.92
C LEU A 582 0.62 19.06 -39.93
N GLU A 583 -0.14 19.45 -38.92
CA GLU A 583 -0.35 20.86 -38.63
C GLU A 583 0.97 21.47 -38.15
N LYS A 584 1.33 22.65 -38.63
CA LYS A 584 2.61 23.29 -38.33
C LYS A 584 2.44 24.48 -37.43
N ILE A 585 3.15 24.46 -36.32
CA ILE A 585 3.29 25.62 -35.44
C ILE A 585 4.75 26.09 -35.52
N ASN A 586 4.96 27.32 -35.93
CA ASN A 586 6.29 27.89 -36.08
C ASN A 586 6.76 28.51 -34.76
N VAL A 587 7.93 28.06 -34.30
CA VAL A 587 8.62 28.66 -33.15
C VAL A 587 9.77 29.51 -33.70
N ILE A 588 9.61 30.80 -33.63
CA ILE A 588 10.61 31.76 -34.11
C ILE A 588 11.33 32.42 -32.94
N LYS A 589 12.54 32.89 -33.20
CA LYS A 589 13.32 33.63 -32.22
C LYS A 589 13.81 34.93 -32.82
N ARG A 590 13.36 36.06 -32.26
CA ARG A 590 13.80 37.41 -32.64
C ARG A 590 14.38 38.10 -31.42
N ASN A 591 15.54 38.70 -31.57
CA ASN A 591 16.26 39.40 -30.48
C ASN A 591 16.42 38.54 -29.20
N ASN A 592 16.74 37.27 -29.37
CA ASN A 592 16.88 36.26 -28.30
C ASN A 592 15.56 35.91 -27.58
N ILE A 593 14.43 36.39 -28.05
CA ILE A 593 13.10 36.08 -27.49
C ILE A 593 12.34 35.17 -28.46
N SER A 594 11.88 34.06 -27.94
CA SER A 594 11.08 33.08 -28.68
C SER A 594 9.60 33.49 -28.67
N GLN A 595 8.91 33.19 -29.77
CA GLN A 595 7.48 33.40 -29.95
C GLN A 595 6.89 32.26 -30.77
N ILE A 596 5.60 32.00 -30.54
CA ILE A 596 4.80 31.08 -31.35
C ILE A 596 4.10 31.88 -32.44
N GLU A 597 4.28 31.45 -33.69
CA GLU A 597 3.52 31.89 -34.84
C GLU A 597 2.66 30.71 -35.32
N VAL A 598 1.35 30.82 -35.23
CA VAL A 598 0.37 29.84 -35.69
C VAL A 598 0.01 30.14 -37.15
#